data_71c38c24944cc86ee6d4c1890ec15946
#
_entry.id   71c38c24944cc86ee6d4c1890ec15946
#
_cell.length_a   1.000
_cell.length_b   1.000
_cell.length_c   1.000
_cell.angle_alpha   90.00
_cell.angle_beta   90.00
_cell.angle_gamma   90.00
#
_symmetry.space_group_name_H-M   'P 1'
#
loop_
_entity.id
_entity.type
_entity.pdbx_description
1 polymer ?
#
loop_
_entity_poly.entity_id
_entity_poly.type
_entity_poly.pdbx_seq_one_letter_code
_entity_poly.pdbx_strand_id
1 'polypeptide(L)'
;MISYAKTDTGLVRRSNQDFLFAADQPVGPLPNLFIVADGMGGHKAGDFASRYVVEHMKEYIENSDLASPVMILRKALEKTNQGLFEEAQGNPDREGMGSTLVAATIEDDMMYVANVGDSRLYLLRDSLAQITRDHSLVEEMVARGKMERDSESYRSQKNIITRAMGIGNRRRSEEHTSELQSPQNR
;
A
#
# COMPACT_ATOMS: atom_id res chain seq x y z
N MET A 1 -20.13 -10.02 -0.68
CA MET A 1 -19.50 -8.78 -0.19
C MET A 1 -19.95 -7.64 -1.10
N ILE A 2 -19.96 -6.39 -0.62
CA ILE A 2 -20.24 -5.21 -1.43
C ILE A 2 -19.14 -4.21 -1.15
N SER A 3 -18.48 -3.69 -2.19
CA SER A 3 -17.47 -2.65 -2.09
C SER A 3 -17.91 -1.34 -2.72
N TYR A 4 -17.30 -0.26 -2.28
CA TYR A 4 -17.42 1.06 -2.87
C TYR A 4 -16.03 1.70 -2.92
N ALA A 5 -15.69 2.29 -4.04
CA ALA A 5 -14.40 2.94 -4.23
C ALA A 5 -14.58 4.35 -4.80
N LYS A 6 -13.79 5.30 -4.31
CA LYS A 6 -13.79 6.68 -4.77
C LYS A 6 -12.39 7.27 -4.65
N THR A 7 -12.00 8.05 -5.65
CA THR A 7 -10.84 8.93 -5.61
C THR A 7 -11.24 10.32 -6.08
N ASP A 8 -10.54 11.34 -5.61
CA ASP A 8 -10.84 12.74 -5.92
C ASP A 8 -9.57 13.59 -5.80
N THR A 9 -9.37 14.52 -6.71
CA THR A 9 -8.20 15.43 -6.71
C THR A 9 -8.20 16.39 -5.51
N GLY A 10 -9.37 16.64 -4.94
CA GLY A 10 -9.57 17.64 -3.89
C GLY A 10 -9.50 19.07 -4.43
N LEU A 11 -9.48 20.04 -3.50
CA LEU A 11 -9.57 21.46 -3.82
C LEU A 11 -8.22 22.17 -3.98
N VAL A 12 -7.12 21.52 -3.59
CA VAL A 12 -5.79 22.13 -3.49
C VAL A 12 -4.83 21.60 -4.56
N ARG A 13 -4.88 20.31 -4.83
CA ARG A 13 -3.99 19.66 -5.80
C ARG A 13 -4.42 19.96 -7.24
N ARG A 14 -3.47 19.99 -8.18
CA ARG A 14 -3.75 20.15 -9.62
C ARG A 14 -3.97 18.83 -10.35
N SER A 15 -3.50 17.74 -9.79
CA SER A 15 -3.64 16.38 -10.32
C SER A 15 -3.91 15.41 -9.19
N ASN A 16 -4.68 14.38 -9.47
CA ASN A 16 -4.85 13.24 -8.59
C ASN A 16 -3.69 12.27 -8.85
N GLN A 17 -2.95 11.93 -7.80
CA GLN A 17 -1.85 10.97 -7.85
C GLN A 17 -2.22 9.65 -7.15
N ASP A 18 -3.46 9.54 -6.68
CA ASP A 18 -3.99 8.30 -6.12
C ASP A 18 -4.54 7.41 -7.24
N PHE A 19 -4.32 6.13 -7.11
CA PHE A 19 -4.93 5.12 -7.97
C PHE A 19 -5.48 3.97 -7.13
N LEU A 20 -6.55 3.33 -7.59
CA LEU A 20 -7.20 2.27 -6.83
C LEU A 20 -7.76 1.19 -7.74
N PHE A 21 -7.93 0.00 -7.16
CA PHE A 21 -8.66 -1.12 -7.74
C PHE A 21 -9.51 -1.78 -6.66
N ALA A 22 -10.75 -2.12 -7.00
CA ALA A 22 -11.67 -2.84 -6.11
C ALA A 22 -12.47 -3.88 -6.90
N ALA A 23 -12.37 -5.12 -6.49
CA ALA A 23 -13.12 -6.22 -7.07
C ALA A 23 -13.70 -7.12 -5.98
N ASP A 24 -15.04 -7.23 -5.96
CA ASP A 24 -15.78 -8.17 -5.12
C ASP A 24 -15.80 -9.60 -5.68
N GLN A 25 -15.35 -9.75 -6.92
CA GLN A 25 -15.25 -11.00 -7.66
C GLN A 25 -13.81 -11.49 -7.67
N PRO A 26 -13.58 -12.79 -7.93
CA PRO A 26 -12.25 -13.36 -7.95
C PRO A 26 -11.29 -12.64 -8.92
N VAL A 27 -10.04 -12.47 -8.47
CA VAL A 27 -8.93 -11.94 -9.25
C VAL A 27 -7.79 -12.98 -9.20
N GLY A 28 -7.63 -13.74 -10.27
CA GLY A 28 -6.78 -14.93 -10.27
C GLY A 28 -7.20 -15.90 -9.16
N PRO A 29 -6.28 -16.37 -8.31
CA PRO A 29 -6.60 -17.29 -7.22
C PRO A 29 -7.21 -16.62 -5.98
N LEU A 30 -7.26 -15.29 -5.90
CA LEU A 30 -7.85 -14.57 -4.76
C LEU A 30 -9.36 -14.40 -4.94
N PRO A 31 -10.19 -14.58 -3.90
CA PRO A 31 -11.65 -14.47 -3.99
C PRO A 31 -12.15 -13.03 -4.22
N ASN A 32 -11.32 -12.05 -3.92
CA ASN A 32 -11.55 -10.61 -4.09
C ASN A 32 -10.23 -9.88 -3.97
N LEU A 33 -10.18 -8.60 -4.39
CA LEU A 33 -8.95 -7.80 -4.28
C LEU A 33 -9.27 -6.31 -4.18
N PHE A 34 -8.65 -5.65 -3.21
CA PHE A 34 -8.75 -4.20 -3.00
C PHE A 34 -7.34 -3.64 -2.94
N ILE A 35 -7.04 -2.63 -3.76
CA ILE A 35 -5.73 -1.97 -3.80
C ILE A 35 -5.93 -0.47 -3.78
N VAL A 36 -5.15 0.23 -2.98
CA VAL A 36 -5.02 1.70 -2.97
C VAL A 36 -3.54 2.04 -3.00
N ALA A 37 -3.20 3.02 -3.83
CA ALA A 37 -1.85 3.53 -3.99
C ALA A 37 -1.88 5.06 -4.08
N ASP A 38 -1.00 5.75 -3.33
CA ASP A 38 -0.74 7.19 -3.38
C ASP A 38 0.65 7.40 -3.99
N GLY A 39 0.68 8.00 -5.16
CA GLY A 39 1.89 8.21 -5.92
C GLY A 39 2.66 9.44 -5.46
N MET A 40 3.98 9.30 -5.37
CA MET A 40 4.89 10.38 -5.03
C MET A 40 5.91 10.60 -6.12
N GLY A 41 6.28 11.88 -6.32
CA GLY A 41 7.21 12.32 -7.36
C GLY A 41 6.77 13.64 -7.99
N GLY A 42 7.60 14.20 -8.89
CA GLY A 42 7.21 15.41 -9.62
C GLY A 42 5.97 15.18 -10.51
N HIS A 43 5.20 16.21 -10.75
CA HIS A 43 3.89 16.34 -11.44
C HIS A 43 3.28 15.11 -12.14
N LYS A 44 4.02 14.39 -12.99
CA LYS A 44 3.52 13.23 -13.75
C LYS A 44 4.06 11.89 -13.23
N ALA A 45 5.14 11.93 -12.46
CA ALA A 45 5.81 10.73 -12.01
C ALA A 45 5.01 10.01 -10.91
N GLY A 46 4.34 10.77 -10.02
CA GLY A 46 3.47 10.19 -8.99
C GLY A 46 2.22 9.51 -9.56
N ASP A 47 1.51 10.15 -10.50
CA ASP A 47 0.35 9.53 -11.18
C ASP A 47 0.77 8.25 -11.93
N PHE A 48 1.90 8.26 -12.60
CA PHE A 48 2.46 7.06 -13.22
C PHE A 48 2.77 5.98 -12.18
N ALA A 49 3.41 6.33 -11.06
CA ALA A 49 3.85 5.37 -10.06
C ALA A 49 2.68 4.65 -9.38
N SER A 50 1.64 5.38 -8.95
CA SER A 50 0.46 4.78 -8.33
C SER A 50 -0.32 3.88 -9.29
N ARG A 51 -0.50 4.33 -10.54
CA ARG A 51 -1.13 3.54 -11.60
C ARG A 51 -0.33 2.26 -11.89
N TYR A 52 0.99 2.39 -12.07
CA TYR A 52 1.89 1.26 -12.29
C TYR A 52 1.75 0.22 -11.17
N VAL A 53 1.78 0.67 -9.90
CA VAL A 53 1.67 -0.22 -8.74
C VAL A 53 0.36 -1.00 -8.77
N VAL A 54 -0.77 -0.35 -8.97
CA VAL A 54 -2.08 -1.01 -8.95
C VAL A 54 -2.25 -1.96 -10.13
N GLU A 55 -1.90 -1.53 -11.35
CA GLU A 55 -2.05 -2.34 -12.55
C GLU A 55 -1.17 -3.58 -12.52
N HIS A 56 0.11 -3.45 -12.12
CA HIS A 56 1.03 -4.59 -12.08
C HIS A 56 0.77 -5.52 -10.89
N MET A 57 0.38 -4.99 -9.72
CA MET A 57 -0.10 -5.83 -8.61
C MET A 57 -1.26 -6.71 -9.07
N LYS A 58 -2.26 -6.11 -9.72
CA LYS A 58 -3.41 -6.82 -10.27
C LYS A 58 -2.98 -7.89 -11.28
N GLU A 59 -2.17 -7.52 -12.27
CA GLU A 59 -1.69 -8.42 -13.32
C GLU A 59 -0.93 -9.63 -12.76
N TYR A 60 -0.02 -9.41 -11.80
CA TYR A 60 0.72 -10.51 -11.16
C TYR A 60 -0.20 -11.43 -10.34
N ILE A 61 -1.22 -10.87 -9.68
CA ILE A 61 -2.19 -11.66 -8.93
C ILE A 61 -3.08 -12.47 -9.88
N GLU A 62 -3.57 -11.87 -10.95
CA GLU A 62 -4.42 -12.54 -11.95
C GLU A 62 -3.71 -13.76 -12.59
N ASN A 63 -2.41 -13.66 -12.81
CA ASN A 63 -1.59 -14.70 -13.44
C ASN A 63 -0.83 -15.58 -12.45
N SER A 64 -1.17 -15.50 -11.15
CA SER A 64 -0.49 -16.31 -10.12
C SER A 64 -0.97 -17.76 -10.14
N ASP A 65 -0.05 -18.68 -10.02
CA ASP A 65 -0.28 -20.11 -9.81
C ASP A 65 -0.17 -20.53 -8.33
N LEU A 66 0.09 -19.56 -7.45
CA LEU A 66 0.20 -19.78 -6.01
C LEU A 66 -1.19 -19.93 -5.37
N ALA A 67 -1.27 -20.74 -4.31
CA ALA A 67 -2.51 -20.97 -3.58
C ALA A 67 -2.64 -20.13 -2.29
N SER A 68 -1.52 -19.69 -1.72
CA SER A 68 -1.55 -18.95 -0.45
C SER A 68 -1.70 -17.44 -0.68
N PRO A 69 -2.74 -16.78 -0.14
CA PRO A 69 -2.93 -15.34 -0.26
C PRO A 69 -1.72 -14.53 0.20
N VAL A 70 -1.03 -14.96 1.27
CA VAL A 70 0.19 -14.34 1.77
C VAL A 70 1.31 -14.39 0.71
N MET A 71 1.52 -15.56 0.10
CA MET A 71 2.56 -15.73 -0.91
C MET A 71 2.24 -14.97 -2.21
N ILE A 72 0.96 -14.94 -2.59
CA ILE A 72 0.48 -14.21 -3.77
C ILE A 72 0.75 -12.72 -3.59
N LEU A 73 0.26 -12.12 -2.48
CA LEU A 73 0.45 -10.69 -2.21
C LEU A 73 1.93 -10.32 -2.09
N ARG A 74 2.73 -11.17 -1.40
CA ARG A 74 4.18 -10.96 -1.27
C ARG A 74 4.88 -10.95 -2.63
N LYS A 75 4.64 -11.97 -3.46
CA LYS A 75 5.28 -12.07 -4.78
C LYS A 75 4.86 -10.96 -5.72
N ALA A 76 3.58 -10.61 -5.74
CA ALA A 76 3.08 -9.49 -6.51
C ALA A 76 3.75 -8.18 -6.07
N LEU A 77 3.86 -7.93 -4.75
CA LEU A 77 4.54 -6.77 -4.19
C LEU A 77 6.02 -6.72 -4.59
N GLU A 78 6.77 -7.82 -4.41
CA GLU A 78 8.18 -7.90 -4.77
C GLU A 78 8.40 -7.59 -6.26
N LYS A 79 7.62 -8.20 -7.15
CA LYS A 79 7.73 -8.02 -8.59
C LYS A 79 7.35 -6.61 -9.03
N THR A 80 6.25 -6.09 -8.51
CA THR A 80 5.80 -4.72 -8.80
C THR A 80 6.82 -3.69 -8.31
N ASN A 81 7.37 -3.87 -7.11
CA ASN A 81 8.40 -2.98 -6.57
C ASN A 81 9.68 -2.98 -7.43
N GLN A 82 10.12 -4.16 -7.85
CA GLN A 82 11.28 -4.28 -8.73
C GLN A 82 11.05 -3.58 -10.08
N GLY A 83 9.90 -3.81 -10.71
CA GLY A 83 9.58 -3.19 -12.00
C GLY A 83 9.44 -1.67 -11.90
N LEU A 84 8.79 -1.14 -10.85
CA LEU A 84 8.69 0.30 -10.64
C LEU A 84 10.06 0.94 -10.41
N PHE A 85 10.95 0.27 -9.67
CA PHE A 85 12.32 0.74 -9.48
C PHE A 85 13.11 0.79 -10.81
N GLU A 86 12.97 -0.22 -11.67
CA GLU A 86 13.61 -0.26 -12.99
C GLU A 86 13.09 0.86 -13.90
N GLU A 87 11.78 1.11 -13.89
CA GLU A 87 11.15 2.24 -14.60
C GLU A 87 11.68 3.61 -14.13
N ALA A 88 11.89 3.77 -12.81
CA ALA A 88 12.44 5.00 -12.25
C ALA A 88 13.90 5.22 -12.65
N GLN A 89 14.69 4.15 -12.76
CA GLN A 89 16.09 4.21 -13.18
C GLN A 89 16.25 4.41 -14.69
N GLY A 90 15.32 3.90 -15.48
CA GLY A 90 15.38 3.93 -16.94
C GLY A 90 14.96 5.25 -17.58
N ASN A 91 14.34 6.16 -16.81
CA ASN A 91 13.79 7.40 -17.34
C ASN A 91 14.07 8.59 -16.40
N PRO A 92 14.89 9.60 -16.83
CA PRO A 92 15.17 10.77 -16.00
C PRO A 92 13.94 11.56 -15.54
N ASP A 93 12.85 11.56 -16.32
CA ASP A 93 11.60 12.25 -15.96
C ASP A 93 10.84 11.52 -14.80
N ARG A 94 11.27 10.31 -14.47
CA ARG A 94 10.70 9.45 -13.43
C ARG A 94 11.65 9.20 -12.26
N GLU A 95 12.81 9.86 -12.25
CA GLU A 95 13.78 9.70 -11.18
C GLU A 95 13.17 10.07 -9.83
N GLY A 96 13.34 9.19 -8.83
CA GLY A 96 12.81 9.38 -7.49
C GLY A 96 11.29 9.21 -7.37
N MET A 97 10.58 8.74 -8.39
CA MET A 97 9.18 8.38 -8.26
C MET A 97 9.01 7.18 -7.33
N GLY A 98 7.87 7.15 -6.67
CA GLY A 98 7.48 6.03 -5.82
C GLY A 98 5.98 6.03 -5.57
N SER A 99 5.52 5.06 -4.82
CA SER A 99 4.11 5.00 -4.41
C SER A 99 3.96 4.30 -3.07
N THR A 100 2.91 4.64 -2.34
CA THR A 100 2.41 3.78 -1.29
C THR A 100 1.69 2.58 -1.88
N LEU A 101 1.40 1.60 -1.06
CA LEU A 101 0.56 0.46 -1.39
C LEU A 101 -0.18 -0.01 -0.13
N VAL A 102 -1.49 -0.16 -0.24
CA VAL A 102 -2.29 -1.03 0.63
C VAL A 102 -3.05 -1.98 -0.28
N ALA A 103 -2.81 -3.27 -0.13
CA ALA A 103 -3.56 -4.31 -0.84
C ALA A 103 -4.19 -5.25 0.18
N ALA A 104 -5.46 -5.61 -0.03
CA ALA A 104 -6.19 -6.52 0.86
C ALA A 104 -7.01 -7.52 0.07
N THR A 105 -7.11 -8.73 0.60
CA THR A 105 -8.06 -9.76 0.18
C THR A 105 -8.69 -10.41 1.41
N ILE A 106 -9.94 -10.84 1.28
CA ILE A 106 -10.70 -11.48 2.35
C ILE A 106 -11.12 -12.86 1.86
N GLU A 107 -10.67 -13.88 2.57
CA GLU A 107 -11.02 -15.28 2.33
C GLU A 107 -11.58 -15.86 3.61
N ASP A 108 -12.80 -16.36 3.57
CA ASP A 108 -13.57 -16.79 4.74
C ASP A 108 -13.62 -15.69 5.82
N ASP A 109 -13.10 -15.98 7.02
CA ASP A 109 -13.03 -15.05 8.16
C ASP A 109 -11.65 -14.36 8.29
N MET A 110 -10.78 -14.53 7.30
CA MET A 110 -9.41 -14.01 7.32
C MET A 110 -9.26 -12.85 6.36
N MET A 111 -8.59 -11.79 6.80
CA MET A 111 -8.16 -10.70 5.95
C MET A 111 -6.64 -10.70 5.82
N TYR A 112 -6.15 -10.78 4.60
CA TYR A 112 -4.73 -10.72 4.27
C TYR A 112 -4.40 -9.33 3.73
N VAL A 113 -3.38 -8.69 4.28
CA VAL A 113 -3.03 -7.30 3.98
C VAL A 113 -1.55 -7.18 3.67
N ALA A 114 -1.24 -6.49 2.57
CA ALA A 114 0.09 -6.00 2.27
C ALA A 114 0.10 -4.47 2.36
N ASN A 115 1.09 -3.89 3.06
CA ASN A 115 1.20 -2.45 3.24
C ASN A 115 2.64 -1.97 3.03
N VAL A 116 2.79 -0.90 2.24
CA VAL A 116 4.03 -0.12 2.09
C VAL A 116 3.66 1.37 2.08
N GLY A 117 4.27 2.17 2.95
CA GLY A 117 4.00 3.60 3.05
C GLY A 117 3.09 3.96 4.22
N ASP A 118 2.39 5.08 4.09
CA ASP A 118 1.52 5.67 5.11
C ASP A 118 0.04 5.72 4.73
N SER A 119 -0.33 5.09 3.62
CA SER A 119 -1.74 4.78 3.32
C SER A 119 -2.27 3.77 4.33
N ARG A 120 -3.53 3.94 4.74
CA ARG A 120 -4.06 3.23 5.91
C ARG A 120 -5.26 2.36 5.59
N LEU A 121 -5.32 1.22 6.26
CA LEU A 121 -6.50 0.35 6.32
C LEU A 121 -7.08 0.38 7.73
N TYR A 122 -8.38 0.57 7.82
CA TYR A 122 -9.13 0.55 9.06
C TYR A 122 -10.19 -0.55 9.04
N LEU A 123 -10.38 -1.18 10.18
CA LEU A 123 -11.48 -2.11 10.44
C LEU A 123 -12.47 -1.45 11.38
N LEU A 124 -13.73 -1.37 10.97
CA LEU A 124 -14.83 -0.93 11.82
C LEU A 124 -15.69 -2.15 12.22
N ARG A 125 -15.76 -2.40 13.51
CA ARG A 125 -16.69 -3.33 14.16
C ARG A 125 -17.38 -2.58 15.28
N ASP A 126 -17.23 -3.00 16.54
CA ASP A 126 -17.69 -2.24 17.71
C ASP A 126 -16.92 -0.94 17.89
N SER A 127 -15.70 -0.89 17.41
CA SER A 127 -14.84 0.31 17.37
C SER A 127 -14.01 0.34 16.10
N LEU A 128 -13.53 1.54 15.74
CA LEU A 128 -12.62 1.75 14.62
C LEU A 128 -11.19 1.43 15.04
N ALA A 129 -10.56 0.49 14.35
CA ALA A 129 -9.17 0.11 14.56
C ALA A 129 -8.34 0.31 13.28
N GLN A 130 -7.19 0.98 13.39
CA GLN A 130 -6.21 1.03 12.31
C GLN A 130 -5.46 -0.30 12.27
N ILE A 131 -5.47 -0.96 11.12
CA ILE A 131 -4.86 -2.27 10.90
C ILE A 131 -3.43 -2.13 10.42
N THR A 132 -3.19 -1.22 9.48
CA THR A 132 -1.85 -0.93 8.94
C THR A 132 -1.07 -0.05 9.91
N ARG A 133 0.26 -0.16 9.86
CA ARG A 133 1.16 0.77 10.55
C ARG A 133 1.87 1.62 9.51
N ASP A 134 1.85 2.93 9.72
CA ASP A 134 2.52 3.87 8.82
C ASP A 134 4.03 3.64 8.80
N HIS A 135 4.60 3.54 7.61
CA HIS A 135 6.04 3.57 7.43
C HIS A 135 6.51 5.02 7.33
N SER A 136 6.45 5.73 8.44
CA SER A 136 6.87 7.13 8.56
C SER A 136 7.92 7.31 9.65
N LEU A 137 8.74 8.38 9.51
CA LEU A 137 9.78 8.70 10.47
C LEU A 137 9.20 8.88 11.88
N VAL A 138 8.07 9.57 11.99
CA VAL A 138 7.45 9.85 13.29
C VAL A 138 6.95 8.58 13.96
N GLU A 139 6.36 7.63 13.23
CA GLU A 139 5.92 6.35 13.78
C GLU A 139 7.10 5.47 14.22
N GLU A 140 8.22 5.51 13.50
CA GLU A 140 9.44 4.84 13.93
C GLU A 140 10.01 5.46 15.21
N MET A 141 9.97 6.80 15.34
CA MET A 141 10.45 7.51 16.54
C MET A 141 9.54 7.27 17.75
N VAL A 142 8.21 7.28 17.56
CA VAL A 142 7.24 6.93 18.62
C VAL A 142 7.45 5.50 19.09
N ALA A 143 7.61 4.55 18.17
CA ALA A 143 7.87 3.15 18.53
C ALA A 143 9.16 2.91 19.32
N ARG A 144 10.16 3.78 19.11
CA ARG A 144 11.43 3.75 19.86
C ARG A 144 11.39 4.59 21.15
N GLY A 145 10.26 5.16 21.52
CA GLY A 145 10.10 6.04 22.68
C GLY A 145 10.86 7.37 22.57
N LYS A 146 11.20 7.80 21.34
CA LYS A 146 11.97 9.03 21.08
C LYS A 146 11.10 10.24 20.72
N MET A 147 9.79 10.04 20.57
CA MET A 147 8.84 11.07 20.22
C MET A 147 7.47 10.73 20.83
N GLU A 148 6.79 11.74 21.34
CA GLU A 148 5.39 11.60 21.75
C GLU A 148 4.47 11.81 20.55
N ARG A 149 3.43 10.96 20.45
CA ARG A 149 2.38 11.07 19.43
C ARG A 149 1.67 12.42 19.58
N ASP A 150 1.34 13.06 18.47
CA ASP A 150 0.67 14.35 18.41
C ASP A 150 1.42 15.56 19.00
N SER A 151 2.72 15.40 19.34
CA SER A 151 3.59 16.53 19.65
C SER A 151 3.78 17.48 18.47
N GLU A 152 4.29 18.69 18.70
CA GLU A 152 4.59 19.64 17.62
C GLU A 152 5.63 19.06 16.64
N SER A 153 6.65 18.40 17.16
CA SER A 153 7.66 17.69 16.36
C SER A 153 7.04 16.55 15.53
N TYR A 154 6.08 15.82 16.07
CA TYR A 154 5.33 14.81 15.33
C TYR A 154 4.56 15.43 14.16
N ARG A 155 3.79 16.49 14.42
CA ARG A 155 2.96 17.14 13.40
C ARG A 155 3.77 17.75 12.26
N SER A 156 4.95 18.31 12.55
CA SER A 156 5.83 18.92 11.54
C SER A 156 6.51 17.90 10.63
N GLN A 157 6.69 16.65 11.08
CA GLN A 157 7.43 15.59 10.38
C GLN A 157 6.57 14.41 9.93
N LYS A 158 5.25 14.43 10.17
CA LYS A 158 4.35 13.29 9.90
C LYS A 158 4.32 12.85 8.44
N ASN A 159 4.68 13.73 7.50
CA ASN A 159 4.66 13.45 6.06
C ASN A 159 5.99 12.85 5.55
N ILE A 160 6.96 12.55 6.43
CA ILE A 160 8.22 11.93 6.03
C ILE A 160 8.04 10.41 6.01
N ILE A 161 7.85 9.87 4.81
CA ILE A 161 7.70 8.43 4.58
C ILE A 161 9.08 7.77 4.58
N THR A 162 9.22 6.63 5.26
CA THR A 162 10.48 5.87 5.36
C THR A 162 10.55 4.68 4.41
N ARG A 163 9.41 4.26 3.85
CA ARG A 163 9.31 3.16 2.89
C ARG A 163 8.26 3.47 1.82
N ALA A 164 8.63 3.26 0.56
CA ALA A 164 7.73 3.37 -0.58
C ALA A 164 8.10 2.35 -1.65
N MET A 165 7.14 1.99 -2.49
CA MET A 165 7.36 1.21 -3.70
C MET A 165 8.21 2.01 -4.69
N GLY A 166 9.14 1.34 -5.40
CA GLY A 166 10.00 1.95 -6.41
C GLY A 166 11.18 2.77 -5.86
N ILE A 167 11.26 3.03 -4.56
CA ILE A 167 12.38 3.73 -3.92
C ILE A 167 13.33 2.71 -3.29
N GLY A 168 14.57 2.68 -3.76
CA GLY A 168 15.51 1.61 -3.49
C GLY A 168 15.83 1.34 -2.03
N ASN A 169 15.54 0.13 -1.62
CA ASN A 169 16.39 -0.73 -0.79
C ASN A 169 15.86 -2.16 -0.90
N ARG A 170 16.50 -3.00 -1.72
CA ARG A 170 16.13 -4.41 -2.00
C ARG A 170 15.90 -5.29 -0.76
N ARG A 171 16.37 -4.87 0.42
CA ARG A 171 16.34 -5.70 1.64
C ARG A 171 15.23 -5.35 2.63
N ARG A 172 14.45 -4.26 2.42
CA ARG A 172 13.43 -3.81 3.39
C ARG A 172 11.98 -4.01 2.97
N SER A 173 11.70 -4.32 1.71
CA SER A 173 10.35 -4.61 1.22
C SER A 173 9.85 -6.03 1.55
N GLU A 174 10.71 -6.90 2.06
CA GLU A 174 10.39 -8.32 2.30
C GLU A 174 9.66 -8.59 3.62
N GLU A 175 9.53 -7.62 4.54
CA GLU A 175 9.23 -7.91 5.95
C GLU A 175 7.77 -7.71 6.40
N HIS A 176 6.84 -7.21 5.58
CA HIS A 176 5.51 -6.85 6.09
C HIS A 176 4.34 -7.33 5.22
N THR A 177 4.19 -8.63 5.09
CA THR A 177 2.88 -9.23 4.85
C THR A 177 2.32 -9.66 6.21
N SER A 178 1.30 -8.97 6.72
CA SER A 178 0.66 -9.32 7.99
C SER A 178 -0.57 -10.16 7.71
N GLU A 179 -0.61 -11.34 8.30
CA GLU A 179 -1.79 -12.18 8.38
C GLU A 179 -2.61 -11.73 9.59
N LEU A 180 -3.84 -11.28 9.37
CA LEU A 180 -4.73 -10.86 10.43
C LEU A 180 -5.85 -11.87 10.57
N GLN A 181 -5.77 -12.68 11.63
CA GLN A 181 -6.89 -13.51 12.05
C GLN A 181 -8.04 -12.63 12.55
N SER A 182 -9.24 -12.84 12.01
CA SER A 182 -10.45 -12.32 12.61
C SER A 182 -10.58 -12.94 14.01
N PRO A 183 -10.70 -12.16 15.11
CA PRO A 183 -10.97 -12.75 16.41
C PRO A 183 -12.28 -13.51 16.30
N GLN A 184 -12.23 -14.82 16.54
CA GLN A 184 -13.44 -15.63 16.66
C GLN A 184 -14.31 -15.01 17.75
N ASN A 185 -15.60 -14.87 17.47
CA ASN A 185 -16.61 -14.49 18.45
C ASN A 185 -16.47 -15.38 19.69
N ARG A 186 -16.16 -14.80 20.83
CA ARG A 186 -16.53 -15.32 22.14
C ARG A 186 -17.67 -14.49 22.69
#